data_9c073299a36c2641097785aed0a4a313
#
_entry.id   9c073299a36c2641097785aed0a4a313
#
_cell.length_a   1.000
_cell.length_b   1.000
_cell.length_c   1.000
_cell.angle_alpha   90.00
_cell.angle_beta   90.00
_cell.angle_gamma   90.00
#
_symmetry.space_group_name_H-M   'P 1'
#
loop_
_entity.id
_entity.type
_entity.pdbx_description
1 polymer ?
#
loop_
_entity_poly.entity_id
_entity_poly.type
_entity_poly.pdbx_seq_one_letter_code
_entity_poly.pdbx_strand_id
1 'polypeptide(L)'
;MNETVRFIDQSGARPGTMDLWPAIVIPKETIDAEVERLASLPRPANGRRRSIIAHPRAQSGNGLAAGIQVALDVLLPGERTVPYRQNSTQVNFVIRGRGHSIVGGKRFEVNLYDVWNTPSMHIYWHGNDSKDIQVRLTYSNAALLELMNIHYVEENPPPIEPVKHEQQSEDDKRRRISPYGTIKLDDEGACLMPYEVLINPPAVESKALHWPWEQVKHHLDKLQAL
;
A
#
# COMPACT_ATOMS: atom_id res chain seq x y z
N MET A 1 -25.94 -15.52 19.13
CA MET A 1 -25.80 -14.50 20.19
C MET A 1 -26.48 -13.25 19.69
N ASN A 2 -27.47 -12.72 20.39
CA ASN A 2 -28.09 -11.45 20.01
C ASN A 2 -27.16 -10.33 20.47
N GLU A 3 -26.44 -9.73 19.55
CA GLU A 3 -25.67 -8.53 19.82
C GLU A 3 -26.62 -7.35 19.92
N THR A 4 -26.69 -6.75 21.10
CA THR A 4 -27.55 -5.60 21.39
C THR A 4 -26.78 -4.30 21.14
N VAL A 5 -27.37 -3.36 20.39
CA VAL A 5 -26.82 -2.03 20.20
C VAL A 5 -26.68 -1.33 21.56
N ARG A 6 -25.54 -0.69 21.79
CA ARG A 6 -25.22 0.07 22.99
C ARG A 6 -25.14 1.57 22.68
N PHE A 7 -25.86 2.37 23.47
CA PHE A 7 -25.69 3.82 23.45
C PHE A 7 -24.57 4.22 24.41
N ILE A 8 -23.68 5.10 23.96
CA ILE A 8 -22.58 5.68 24.77
C ILE A 8 -22.95 7.15 25.01
N ASP A 9 -23.21 7.49 26.26
CA ASP A 9 -23.51 8.88 26.62
C ASP A 9 -22.24 9.73 26.51
N GLN A 10 -22.30 10.77 25.67
CA GLN A 10 -21.25 11.74 25.45
C GLN A 10 -21.65 13.14 25.97
N SER A 11 -22.76 13.25 26.73
CA SER A 11 -23.25 14.51 27.27
C SER A 11 -22.20 15.12 28.20
N GLY A 12 -21.77 16.35 27.89
CA GLY A 12 -20.75 17.07 28.68
C GLY A 12 -19.31 16.54 28.50
N ALA A 13 -19.07 15.54 27.65
CA ALA A 13 -17.74 15.07 27.37
C ALA A 13 -16.87 16.18 26.72
N ARG A 14 -15.66 16.36 27.23
CA ARG A 14 -14.67 17.27 26.63
C ARG A 14 -13.85 16.49 25.59
N PRO A 15 -13.42 17.14 24.48
CA PRO A 15 -12.46 16.53 23.57
C PRO A 15 -11.23 16.05 24.34
N GLY A 16 -10.85 14.80 24.16
CA GLY A 16 -9.61 14.26 24.74
C GLY A 16 -8.38 14.96 24.15
N THR A 17 -7.31 15.03 24.92
CA THR A 17 -6.00 15.42 24.37
C THR A 17 -5.49 14.32 23.46
N MET A 18 -4.96 14.69 22.30
CA MET A 18 -4.36 13.73 21.38
C MET A 18 -3.08 13.16 21.99
N ASP A 19 -3.02 11.86 22.24
CA ASP A 19 -1.81 11.17 22.68
C ASP A 19 -0.94 10.83 21.45
N LEU A 20 -0.03 11.73 21.11
CA LEU A 20 0.89 11.55 19.99
C LEU A 20 1.97 10.51 20.34
N TRP A 21 2.26 9.63 19.40
CA TRP A 21 3.38 8.72 19.55
C TRP A 21 4.71 9.47 19.48
N PRO A 22 5.64 9.22 20.40
CA PRO A 22 6.95 9.85 20.34
C PRO A 22 7.72 9.38 19.11
N ALA A 23 8.61 10.24 18.60
CA ALA A 23 9.52 9.84 17.55
C ALA A 23 10.47 8.74 18.07
N ILE A 24 10.72 7.74 17.22
CA ILE A 24 11.67 6.66 17.51
C ILE A 24 12.75 6.62 16.45
N VAL A 25 13.93 6.19 16.84
CA VAL A 25 15.04 5.88 15.94
C VAL A 25 15.31 4.39 16.02
N ILE A 26 15.42 3.75 14.86
CA ILE A 26 15.76 2.34 14.75
C ILE A 26 17.22 2.27 14.29
N PRO A 27 18.15 1.84 15.16
CA PRO A 27 19.56 1.75 14.81
C PRO A 27 19.77 0.77 13.62
N LYS A 28 20.73 1.08 12.78
CA LYS A 28 21.09 0.22 11.63
C LYS A 28 21.41 -1.20 12.08
N GLU A 29 22.13 -1.32 13.19
CA GLU A 29 22.55 -2.61 13.78
C GLU A 29 21.33 -3.47 14.15
N THR A 30 20.23 -2.87 14.60
CA THR A 30 18.98 -3.59 14.88
C THR A 30 18.35 -4.13 13.60
N ILE A 31 18.36 -3.34 12.51
CA ILE A 31 17.87 -3.80 11.21
C ILE A 31 18.77 -4.92 10.67
N ASP A 32 20.10 -4.74 10.73
CA ASP A 32 21.05 -5.74 10.25
C ASP A 32 20.90 -7.07 11.01
N ALA A 33 20.77 -7.03 12.33
CA ALA A 33 20.55 -8.24 13.15
C ALA A 33 19.26 -8.97 12.76
N GLU A 34 18.19 -8.24 12.48
CA GLU A 34 16.92 -8.84 12.06
C GLU A 34 17.00 -9.40 10.63
N VAL A 35 17.76 -8.77 9.74
CA VAL A 35 18.05 -9.31 8.40
C VAL A 35 18.77 -10.65 8.51
N GLU A 36 19.83 -10.74 9.33
CA GLU A 36 20.58 -11.99 9.54
C GLU A 36 19.69 -13.07 10.17
N ARG A 37 18.86 -12.73 11.13
CA ARG A 37 17.89 -13.65 11.73
C ARG A 37 16.91 -14.19 10.67
N LEU A 38 16.31 -13.32 9.85
CA LEU A 38 15.39 -13.72 8.78
C LEU A 38 16.09 -14.58 7.72
N ALA A 39 17.33 -14.24 7.37
CA ALA A 39 18.13 -14.99 6.40
C ALA A 39 18.47 -16.41 6.89
N SER A 40 18.69 -16.59 8.19
CA SER A 40 19.02 -17.90 8.78
C SER A 40 17.82 -18.86 8.90
N LEU A 41 16.60 -18.37 8.79
CA LEU A 41 15.40 -19.22 8.87
C LEU A 41 15.31 -20.18 7.66
N PRO A 42 14.67 -21.33 7.80
CA PRO A 42 14.28 -22.15 6.66
C PRO A 42 13.41 -21.37 5.68
N ARG A 43 13.43 -21.72 4.41
CA ARG A 43 12.57 -21.06 3.41
C ARG A 43 11.10 -21.27 3.76
N PRO A 44 10.33 -20.18 3.99
CA PRO A 44 8.89 -20.30 4.21
C PRO A 44 8.16 -20.82 2.96
N ALA A 45 7.06 -21.55 3.15
CA ALA A 45 6.27 -22.12 2.04
C ALA A 45 5.83 -21.07 1.02
N ASN A 46 5.45 -19.86 1.51
CA ASN A 46 5.06 -18.74 0.66
C ASN A 46 6.24 -17.87 0.21
N GLY A 47 7.47 -18.22 0.53
CA GLY A 47 8.68 -17.50 0.17
C GLY A 47 8.85 -16.14 0.86
N ARG A 48 8.03 -15.82 1.87
CA ARG A 48 8.07 -14.50 2.58
C ARG A 48 8.87 -14.61 3.86
N ARG A 49 10.11 -14.12 3.84
CA ARG A 49 10.90 -13.83 5.06
C ARG A 49 10.60 -12.39 5.44
N ARG A 50 9.74 -12.19 6.44
CA ARG A 50 9.21 -10.87 6.79
C ARG A 50 9.14 -10.67 8.28
N SER A 51 9.54 -9.48 8.74
CA SER A 51 9.23 -8.94 10.06
C SER A 51 8.53 -7.62 9.94
N ILE A 52 7.55 -7.39 10.80
CA ILE A 52 6.89 -6.10 10.90
C ILE A 52 7.58 -5.27 11.98
N ILE A 53 7.91 -4.04 11.66
CA ILE A 53 8.47 -3.08 12.61
C ILE A 53 7.32 -2.37 13.29
N ALA A 54 7.10 -2.66 14.56
CA ALA A 54 6.02 -2.08 15.36
C ALA A 54 6.53 -1.00 16.30
N HIS A 55 5.80 0.10 16.41
CA HIS A 55 6.06 1.12 17.43
C HIS A 55 5.75 0.57 18.81
N PRO A 56 6.54 0.88 19.88
CA PRO A 56 6.27 0.40 21.25
C PRO A 56 4.89 0.77 21.79
N ARG A 57 4.27 1.82 21.29
CA ARG A 57 2.90 2.23 21.63
C ARG A 57 1.81 1.61 20.77
N ALA A 58 2.13 0.80 19.78
CA ALA A 58 1.13 0.09 18.99
C ALA A 58 0.44 -0.95 19.88
N GLN A 59 -0.75 -0.68 20.36
CA GLN A 59 -1.51 -1.58 21.26
C GLN A 59 -2.23 -2.67 20.45
N SER A 60 -2.68 -2.36 19.26
CA SER A 60 -3.36 -3.28 18.36
C SER A 60 -2.90 -3.02 16.93
N GLY A 61 -2.58 -4.08 16.23
CA GLY A 61 -2.05 -3.96 14.88
C GLY A 61 -0.55 -3.66 14.85
N ASN A 62 0.01 -3.79 13.68
CA ASN A 62 1.45 -3.84 13.43
C ASN A 62 1.95 -2.53 12.83
N GLY A 63 1.56 -1.39 13.40
CA GLY A 63 1.93 -0.07 12.89
C GLY A 63 3.25 0.44 13.46
N LEU A 64 4.11 1.00 12.61
CA LEU A 64 5.26 1.79 13.02
C LEU A 64 4.83 3.23 13.34
N ALA A 65 3.83 3.72 12.65
CA ALA A 65 3.08 4.93 12.97
C ALA A 65 1.58 4.60 12.90
N ALA A 66 0.75 5.48 13.46
CA ALA A 66 -0.69 5.27 13.44
C ALA A 66 -1.21 5.08 12.00
N GLY A 67 -1.73 3.90 11.72
CA GLY A 67 -2.24 3.52 10.41
C GLY A 67 -1.19 3.13 9.36
N ILE A 68 0.12 3.21 9.66
CA ILE A 68 1.21 2.86 8.75
C ILE A 68 1.93 1.61 9.25
N GLN A 69 1.90 0.54 8.46
CA GLN A 69 2.72 -0.65 8.67
C GLN A 69 4.02 -0.52 7.90
N VAL A 70 5.13 -0.87 8.54
CA VAL A 70 6.43 -1.01 7.88
C VAL A 70 6.93 -2.42 8.11
N ALA A 71 7.26 -3.10 7.03
CA ALA A 71 7.81 -4.45 7.09
C ALA A 71 9.23 -4.47 6.52
N LEU A 72 10.07 -5.31 7.12
CA LEU A 72 11.38 -5.68 6.61
C LEU A 72 11.23 -7.02 5.90
N ASP A 73 11.51 -7.03 4.60
CA ASP A 73 11.42 -8.22 3.74
C ASP A 73 12.81 -8.62 3.25
N VAL A 74 13.08 -9.91 3.27
CA VAL A 74 14.36 -10.50 2.86
C VAL A 74 14.12 -11.59 1.82
N LEU A 75 14.91 -11.57 0.73
CA LEU A 75 14.97 -12.66 -0.25
C LEU A 75 16.42 -13.08 -0.46
N LEU A 76 16.70 -14.37 -0.22
CA LEU A 76 17.99 -14.97 -0.54
C LEU A 76 18.13 -15.17 -2.06
N PRO A 77 19.36 -15.40 -2.55
CA PRO A 77 19.60 -15.75 -3.95
C PRO A 77 18.70 -16.88 -4.44
N GLY A 78 18.03 -16.70 -5.59
CA GLY A 78 17.12 -17.67 -6.18
C GLY A 78 15.75 -17.78 -5.51
N GLU A 79 15.46 -17.02 -4.45
CA GLU A 79 14.15 -17.05 -3.79
C GLU A 79 13.14 -16.13 -4.49
N ARG A 80 11.88 -16.52 -4.38
CA ARG A 80 10.72 -15.71 -4.79
C ARG A 80 9.57 -15.91 -3.83
N THR A 81 8.72 -14.89 -3.69
CA THR A 81 7.43 -15.02 -3.00
C THR A 81 6.39 -15.66 -3.91
N VAL A 82 5.37 -16.28 -3.31
CA VAL A 82 4.15 -16.62 -4.07
C VAL A 82 3.42 -15.32 -4.47
N PRO A 83 2.54 -15.37 -5.47
CA PRO A 83 1.69 -14.24 -5.80
C PRO A 83 0.76 -13.86 -4.64
N TYR A 84 0.58 -12.57 -4.46
CA TYR A 84 -0.32 -11.96 -3.47
C TYR A 84 -1.27 -10.96 -4.12
N ARG A 85 -2.44 -10.80 -3.51
CA ARG A 85 -3.37 -9.71 -3.76
C ARG A 85 -3.88 -9.20 -2.42
N GLN A 86 -3.98 -7.89 -2.26
CA GLN A 86 -4.48 -7.27 -1.02
C GLN A 86 -5.12 -5.92 -1.32
N ASN A 87 -6.00 -5.47 -0.43
CA ASN A 87 -6.64 -4.17 -0.58
C ASN A 87 -5.84 -3.01 0.03
N SER A 88 -4.71 -3.26 0.69
CA SER A 88 -3.78 -2.21 1.09
C SER A 88 -2.87 -1.81 -0.07
N THR A 89 -2.51 -0.53 -0.12
CA THR A 89 -1.47 -0.01 -1.03
C THR A 89 -0.11 -0.12 -0.35
N GLN A 90 0.93 -0.44 -1.15
CA GLN A 90 2.30 -0.51 -0.66
C GLN A 90 3.22 0.44 -1.42
N VAL A 91 4.23 0.93 -0.71
CA VAL A 91 5.44 1.55 -1.27
C VAL A 91 6.62 0.71 -0.80
N ASN A 92 7.43 0.26 -1.74
CA ASN A 92 8.57 -0.59 -1.49
C ASN A 92 9.87 0.18 -1.73
N PHE A 93 10.87 -0.02 -0.89
CA PHE A 93 12.16 0.64 -0.95
C PHE A 93 13.29 -0.38 -0.72
N VAL A 94 14.21 -0.52 -1.68
CA VAL A 94 15.35 -1.44 -1.57
C VAL A 94 16.44 -0.81 -0.73
N ILE A 95 16.83 -1.47 0.38
CA ILE A 95 17.91 -1.01 1.26
C ILE A 95 19.18 -1.84 1.12
N ARG A 96 19.13 -3.00 0.44
CA ARG A 96 20.30 -3.84 0.16
C ARG A 96 20.02 -4.75 -1.05
N GLY A 97 21.03 -4.90 -1.90
CA GLY A 97 20.99 -5.84 -3.03
C GLY A 97 20.10 -5.39 -4.19
N ARG A 98 19.66 -6.34 -4.98
CA ARG A 98 18.84 -6.15 -6.18
C ARG A 98 17.95 -7.36 -6.43
N GLY A 99 16.99 -7.22 -7.32
CA GLY A 99 16.08 -8.30 -7.72
C GLY A 99 15.04 -7.79 -8.69
N HIS A 100 13.85 -8.38 -8.66
CA HIS A 100 12.74 -7.93 -9.47
C HIS A 100 11.43 -7.96 -8.70
N SER A 101 10.47 -7.17 -9.18
CA SER A 101 9.09 -7.17 -8.71
C SER A 101 8.15 -7.24 -9.91
N ILE A 102 7.11 -8.06 -9.81
CA ILE A 102 6.01 -8.08 -10.78
C ILE A 102 4.77 -7.55 -10.08
N VAL A 103 4.13 -6.53 -10.68
CA VAL A 103 2.92 -5.90 -10.14
C VAL A 103 1.93 -5.70 -11.28
N GLY A 104 0.76 -6.32 -11.19
CA GLY A 104 -0.26 -6.25 -12.25
C GLY A 104 0.25 -6.73 -13.61
N GLY A 105 1.14 -7.74 -13.63
CA GLY A 105 1.77 -8.27 -14.84
C GLY A 105 2.98 -7.45 -15.35
N LYS A 106 3.23 -6.26 -14.82
CA LYS A 106 4.40 -5.44 -15.19
C LYS A 106 5.62 -5.83 -14.35
N ARG A 107 6.73 -6.16 -15.01
CA ARG A 107 8.01 -6.47 -14.36
C ARG A 107 8.86 -5.22 -14.20
N PHE A 108 9.40 -5.03 -13.00
CA PHE A 108 10.40 -4.04 -12.66
C PHE A 108 11.68 -4.74 -12.22
N GLU A 109 12.82 -4.40 -12.81
CA GLU A 109 14.12 -4.70 -12.23
C GLU A 109 14.39 -3.64 -11.16
N VAL A 110 14.69 -4.08 -9.94
CA VAL A 110 14.84 -3.20 -8.79
C VAL A 110 16.23 -3.31 -8.19
N ASN A 111 16.87 -2.18 -7.97
CA ASN A 111 18.23 -2.04 -7.47
C ASN A 111 18.23 -1.31 -6.12
N LEU A 112 19.41 -1.19 -5.52
CA LEU A 112 19.60 -0.44 -4.29
C LEU A 112 19.02 0.98 -4.40
N TYR A 113 18.19 1.36 -3.43
CA TYR A 113 17.47 2.63 -3.29
C TYR A 113 16.34 2.87 -4.30
N ASP A 114 16.03 1.91 -5.15
CA ASP A 114 14.83 2.00 -5.97
C ASP A 114 13.56 1.98 -5.12
N VAL A 115 12.56 2.73 -5.58
CA VAL A 115 11.22 2.80 -5.00
C VAL A 115 10.18 2.39 -6.04
N TRP A 116 9.16 1.64 -5.63
CA TRP A 116 7.98 1.37 -6.46
C TRP A 116 6.74 1.21 -5.59
N ASN A 117 5.58 1.47 -6.18
CA ASN A 117 4.32 1.20 -5.51
C ASN A 117 3.71 -0.14 -5.95
N THR A 118 2.92 -0.70 -5.06
CA THR A 118 2.00 -1.80 -5.35
C THR A 118 0.60 -1.30 -5.03
N PRO A 119 -0.18 -0.92 -6.05
CA PRO A 119 -1.53 -0.43 -5.84
C PRO A 119 -2.44 -1.51 -5.24
N SER A 120 -3.50 -1.06 -4.55
CA SER A 120 -4.56 -1.93 -4.02
C SER A 120 -5.08 -2.89 -5.09
N MET A 121 -5.33 -4.13 -4.70
CA MET A 121 -5.92 -5.21 -5.51
C MET A 121 -5.09 -5.69 -6.71
N HIS A 122 -3.89 -5.17 -6.95
CA HIS A 122 -2.99 -5.73 -7.96
C HIS A 122 -2.37 -7.03 -7.46
N ILE A 123 -2.28 -8.02 -8.36
CA ILE A 123 -1.50 -9.24 -8.08
C ILE A 123 -0.02 -8.89 -8.19
N TYR A 124 0.76 -9.26 -7.17
CA TYR A 124 2.19 -8.98 -7.14
C TYR A 124 2.98 -10.11 -6.52
N TRP A 125 4.24 -10.20 -6.91
CA TRP A 125 5.26 -11.05 -6.27
C TRP A 125 6.65 -10.44 -6.48
N HIS A 126 7.60 -10.93 -5.71
CA HIS A 126 8.98 -10.47 -5.73
C HIS A 126 9.92 -11.64 -5.92
N GLY A 127 11.06 -11.41 -6.58
CA GLY A 127 12.08 -12.42 -6.77
C GLY A 127 13.48 -11.83 -6.71
N ASN A 128 14.43 -12.70 -6.39
CA ASN A 128 15.84 -12.37 -6.33
C ASN A 128 16.65 -13.33 -7.22
N ASP A 129 16.91 -12.92 -8.45
CA ASP A 129 17.73 -13.67 -9.41
C ASP A 129 19.23 -13.34 -9.28
N SER A 130 19.61 -12.49 -8.32
CA SER A 130 21.00 -12.09 -8.09
C SER A 130 21.73 -13.10 -7.21
N LYS A 131 23.05 -12.88 -7.03
CA LYS A 131 23.90 -13.68 -6.14
C LYS A 131 23.93 -13.15 -4.70
N ASP A 132 23.38 -11.95 -4.48
CA ASP A 132 23.41 -11.27 -3.21
C ASP A 132 22.02 -11.29 -2.57
N ILE A 133 21.98 -11.10 -1.25
CA ILE A 133 20.73 -10.98 -0.51
C ILE A 133 20.01 -9.68 -0.91
N GLN A 134 18.70 -9.75 -1.15
CA GLN A 134 17.86 -8.56 -1.33
C GLN A 134 17.13 -8.26 -0.04
N VAL A 135 17.20 -6.98 0.38
CA VAL A 135 16.45 -6.49 1.54
C VAL A 135 15.66 -5.25 1.13
N ARG A 136 14.39 -5.22 1.49
CA ARG A 136 13.53 -4.06 1.25
C ARG A 136 12.69 -3.72 2.46
N LEU A 137 12.36 -2.45 2.60
CA LEU A 137 11.30 -1.94 3.47
C LEU A 137 10.02 -1.82 2.65
N THR A 138 8.93 -2.33 3.20
CA THR A 138 7.59 -2.23 2.61
C THR A 138 6.70 -1.41 3.53
N TYR A 139 6.33 -0.22 3.08
CA TYR A 139 5.38 0.67 3.76
C TYR A 139 3.98 0.40 3.22
N SER A 140 2.98 0.34 4.10
CA SER A 140 1.60 0.13 3.68
C SER A 140 0.60 0.76 4.64
N ASN A 141 -0.63 0.98 4.17
CA ASN A 141 -1.75 1.36 5.02
C ASN A 141 -2.48 0.13 5.62
N ALA A 142 -1.85 -1.05 5.61
CA ALA A 142 -2.44 -2.28 6.14
C ALA A 142 -2.87 -2.13 7.60
N ALA A 143 -2.04 -1.51 8.45
CA ALA A 143 -2.36 -1.28 9.87
C ALA A 143 -3.66 -0.48 10.07
N LEU A 144 -3.95 0.51 9.20
CA LEU A 144 -5.22 1.23 9.23
C LEU A 144 -6.39 0.32 8.85
N LEU A 145 -6.25 -0.46 7.77
CA LEU A 145 -7.29 -1.36 7.29
C LEU A 145 -7.55 -2.51 8.30
N GLU A 146 -6.51 -2.99 8.98
CA GLU A 146 -6.62 -3.97 10.08
C GLU A 146 -7.39 -3.37 11.26
N LEU A 147 -7.08 -2.14 11.67
CA LEU A 147 -7.80 -1.43 12.73
C LEU A 147 -9.29 -1.25 12.40
N MET A 148 -9.61 -1.04 11.13
CA MET A 148 -10.99 -0.92 10.64
C MET A 148 -11.68 -2.27 10.41
N ASN A 149 -10.98 -3.41 10.58
CA ASN A 149 -11.46 -4.77 10.28
C ASN A 149 -11.91 -4.98 8.82
N ILE A 150 -11.22 -4.32 7.88
CA ILE A 150 -11.50 -4.41 6.43
C ILE A 150 -10.26 -4.82 5.63
N HIS A 151 -9.16 -5.19 6.28
CA HIS A 151 -7.96 -5.64 5.58
C HIS A 151 -8.21 -7.01 4.92
N TYR A 152 -7.91 -7.09 3.63
CA TYR A 152 -8.03 -8.30 2.82
C TYR A 152 -6.69 -8.68 2.22
N VAL A 153 -6.29 -9.94 2.38
CA VAL A 153 -5.07 -10.52 1.80
C VAL A 153 -5.40 -11.90 1.24
N GLU A 154 -4.92 -12.18 0.05
CA GLU A 154 -5.07 -13.46 -0.63
C GLU A 154 -3.73 -13.94 -1.17
N GLU A 155 -3.39 -15.19 -0.87
CA GLU A 155 -2.23 -15.89 -1.44
C GLU A 155 -2.65 -16.70 -2.68
N ASN A 156 -1.81 -16.70 -3.72
CA ASN A 156 -2.07 -17.39 -4.97
C ASN A 156 -3.45 -17.05 -5.57
N PRO A 157 -3.80 -15.75 -5.70
CA PRO A 157 -5.07 -15.37 -6.27
C PRO A 157 -5.20 -15.90 -7.71
N PRO A 158 -6.43 -16.22 -8.15
CA PRO A 158 -6.66 -16.55 -9.56
C PRO A 158 -6.28 -15.35 -10.44
N PRO A 159 -5.88 -15.59 -11.69
CA PRO A 159 -5.67 -14.51 -12.65
C PRO A 159 -6.89 -13.61 -12.72
N ILE A 160 -6.66 -12.30 -12.73
CA ILE A 160 -7.76 -11.36 -12.97
C ILE A 160 -8.03 -11.41 -14.47
N GLU A 161 -9.22 -11.87 -14.86
CA GLU A 161 -9.65 -11.70 -16.23
C GLU A 161 -9.69 -10.19 -16.55
N PRO A 162 -9.06 -9.75 -17.64
CA PRO A 162 -9.15 -8.36 -18.03
C PRO A 162 -10.63 -8.02 -18.20
N VAL A 163 -11.12 -7.11 -17.36
CA VAL A 163 -12.44 -6.53 -17.56
C VAL A 163 -12.40 -5.92 -18.95
N LYS A 164 -13.15 -6.50 -19.89
CA LYS A 164 -13.37 -5.85 -21.17
C LYS A 164 -14.11 -4.57 -20.84
N HIS A 165 -13.37 -3.46 -20.79
CA HIS A 165 -14.01 -2.15 -20.80
C HIS A 165 -14.71 -2.08 -22.16
N GLU A 166 -16.00 -2.38 -22.18
CA GLU A 166 -16.82 -2.03 -23.32
C GLU A 166 -16.55 -0.55 -23.55
N GLN A 167 -16.12 -0.24 -24.77
CA GLN A 167 -15.95 1.16 -25.16
C GLN A 167 -17.29 1.82 -24.91
N GLN A 168 -17.36 2.64 -23.85
CA GLN A 168 -18.59 3.30 -23.47
C GLN A 168 -19.06 4.08 -24.69
N SER A 169 -20.25 3.75 -25.15
CA SER A 169 -20.87 4.48 -26.27
C SER A 169 -21.01 5.96 -25.91
N GLU A 170 -21.01 6.85 -26.87
CA GLU A 170 -21.28 8.27 -26.64
C GLU A 170 -22.65 8.48 -25.95
N ASP A 171 -23.59 7.56 -26.14
CA ASP A 171 -24.88 7.55 -25.46
C ASP A 171 -24.73 7.19 -23.97
N ASP A 172 -23.81 6.29 -23.58
CA ASP A 172 -23.53 6.00 -22.18
C ASP A 172 -22.83 7.16 -21.50
N LYS A 173 -21.97 7.89 -22.21
CA LYS A 173 -21.37 9.14 -21.70
C LYS A 173 -22.43 10.21 -21.52
N ARG A 174 -23.41 10.34 -22.44
CA ARG A 174 -24.52 11.29 -22.34
C ARG A 174 -25.50 10.94 -21.23
N ARG A 175 -25.78 9.66 -20.99
CA ARG A 175 -26.63 9.18 -19.86
C ARG A 175 -26.02 9.48 -18.49
N ARG A 176 -24.69 9.62 -18.41
CA ARG A 176 -23.98 10.01 -17.18
C ARG A 176 -24.10 11.51 -16.86
N ILE A 177 -24.43 12.32 -17.83
CA ILE A 177 -24.75 13.74 -17.60
C ILE A 177 -26.21 13.77 -17.27
N SER A 178 -26.55 13.92 -15.98
CA SER A 178 -27.93 14.09 -15.55
C SER A 178 -28.58 15.20 -16.35
N PRO A 179 -29.76 14.96 -16.93
CA PRO A 179 -30.51 16.02 -17.62
C PRO A 179 -30.88 17.18 -16.69
N TYR A 180 -30.81 16.97 -15.39
CA TYR A 180 -31.15 18.01 -14.39
C TYR A 180 -29.92 18.77 -13.90
N GLY A 181 -28.67 18.32 -14.29
CA GLY A 181 -27.43 18.97 -13.84
C GLY A 181 -27.24 18.98 -12.32
N THR A 182 -26.30 19.80 -11.88
CA THR A 182 -26.10 20.12 -10.46
C THR A 182 -27.03 21.27 -10.07
N ILE A 183 -27.88 21.07 -9.06
CA ILE A 183 -28.76 22.10 -8.53
C ILE A 183 -28.03 22.81 -7.40
N LYS A 184 -27.73 24.10 -7.58
CA LYS A 184 -27.18 24.94 -6.50
C LYS A 184 -28.27 25.24 -5.47
N LEU A 185 -27.95 25.05 -4.19
CA LEU A 185 -28.84 25.36 -3.07
C LEU A 185 -28.55 26.73 -2.45
N ASP A 186 -27.30 27.19 -2.55
CA ASP A 186 -26.86 28.48 -2.05
C ASP A 186 -25.68 29.03 -2.88
N ASP A 187 -25.23 30.25 -2.54
CA ASP A 187 -24.08 30.90 -3.17
C ASP A 187 -22.73 30.46 -2.57
N GLU A 188 -22.72 29.72 -1.47
CA GLU A 188 -21.52 29.25 -0.77
C GLU A 188 -21.03 27.88 -1.30
N GLY A 189 -21.79 27.24 -2.18
CA GLY A 189 -21.38 26.05 -2.91
C GLY A 189 -22.15 24.79 -2.54
N ALA A 190 -23.16 24.85 -1.66
CA ALA A 190 -24.02 23.68 -1.42
C ALA A 190 -24.82 23.36 -2.70
N CYS A 191 -24.81 22.07 -3.05
CA CYS A 191 -25.45 21.60 -4.26
C CYS A 191 -26.05 20.20 -4.11
N LEU A 192 -27.07 19.92 -4.92
CA LEU A 192 -27.57 18.57 -5.13
C LEU A 192 -26.96 18.01 -6.41
N MET A 193 -26.36 16.86 -6.31
CA MET A 193 -25.84 16.11 -7.45
C MET A 193 -26.70 14.86 -7.66
N PRO A 194 -27.01 14.52 -8.91
CA PRO A 194 -27.72 13.27 -9.20
C PRO A 194 -26.93 12.07 -8.72
N TYR A 195 -27.61 11.09 -8.16
CA TYR A 195 -27.02 9.88 -7.62
C TYR A 195 -26.18 9.11 -8.65
N GLU A 196 -26.61 9.10 -9.91
CA GLU A 196 -25.90 8.43 -11.01
C GLU A 196 -24.48 8.95 -11.22
N VAL A 197 -24.23 10.22 -10.96
CA VAL A 197 -22.88 10.82 -11.06
C VAL A 197 -21.98 10.33 -9.93
N LEU A 198 -22.55 10.02 -8.76
CA LEU A 198 -21.82 9.52 -7.59
C LEU A 198 -21.51 8.03 -7.68
N ILE A 199 -22.39 7.22 -8.30
CA ILE A 199 -22.23 5.76 -8.35
C ILE A 199 -21.24 5.31 -9.45
N ASN A 200 -21.08 6.12 -10.48
CA ASN A 200 -20.23 5.81 -11.64
C ASN A 200 -19.18 6.91 -11.88
N PRO A 201 -18.29 7.19 -10.92
CA PRO A 201 -17.19 8.08 -11.21
C PRO A 201 -16.36 7.50 -12.36
N PRO A 202 -15.74 8.35 -13.21
CA PRO A 202 -14.82 7.83 -14.22
C PRO A 202 -13.76 6.98 -13.54
N ALA A 203 -13.58 5.76 -14.04
CA ALA A 203 -12.56 4.87 -13.50
C ALA A 203 -11.18 5.48 -13.69
N VAL A 204 -10.48 5.74 -12.59
CA VAL A 204 -9.06 6.12 -12.62
C VAL A 204 -8.24 4.84 -12.48
N GLU A 205 -7.51 4.49 -13.54
CA GLU A 205 -6.63 3.34 -13.51
C GLU A 205 -5.50 3.56 -12.50
N SER A 206 -5.42 2.69 -11.52
CA SER A 206 -4.32 2.68 -10.56
C SER A 206 -3.11 1.97 -11.16
N LYS A 207 -2.01 2.70 -11.39
CA LYS A 207 -0.82 2.18 -12.09
C LYS A 207 0.29 1.82 -11.11
N ALA A 208 0.97 0.71 -11.41
CA ALA A 208 2.24 0.41 -10.78
C ALA A 208 3.34 1.33 -11.36
N LEU A 209 3.95 2.11 -10.50
CA LEU A 209 5.00 3.08 -10.83
C LEU A 209 6.33 2.63 -10.23
N HIS A 210 7.41 2.96 -10.90
CA HIS A 210 8.78 2.68 -10.46
C HIS A 210 9.62 3.94 -10.57
N TRP A 211 10.36 4.24 -9.53
CA TRP A 211 11.31 5.35 -9.43
C TRP A 211 12.74 4.78 -9.26
N PRO A 212 13.46 4.53 -10.38
CA PRO A 212 14.83 4.06 -10.32
C PRO A 212 15.72 5.11 -9.68
N TRP A 213 16.51 4.70 -8.68
CA TRP A 213 17.36 5.62 -7.91
C TRP A 213 18.32 6.43 -8.77
N GLU A 214 18.95 5.82 -9.77
CA GLU A 214 19.86 6.51 -10.67
C GLU A 214 19.22 7.70 -11.39
N GLN A 215 17.96 7.56 -11.80
CA GLN A 215 17.20 8.66 -12.42
C GLN A 215 16.83 9.72 -11.38
N VAL A 216 16.36 9.32 -10.22
CA VAL A 216 16.00 10.23 -9.12
C VAL A 216 17.24 11.02 -8.70
N LYS A 217 18.36 10.34 -8.45
CA LYS A 217 19.63 10.94 -8.06
C LYS A 217 20.10 11.98 -9.08
N HIS A 218 20.07 11.65 -10.38
CA HIS A 218 20.46 12.57 -11.44
C HIS A 218 19.68 13.90 -11.39
N HIS A 219 18.37 13.86 -11.08
CA HIS A 219 17.56 15.07 -10.95
C HIS A 219 17.85 15.82 -9.65
N LEU A 220 18.09 15.12 -8.54
CA LEU A 220 18.46 15.73 -7.27
C LEU A 220 19.83 16.44 -7.36
N ASP A 221 20.82 15.82 -8.00
CA ASP A 221 22.15 16.41 -8.20
C ASP A 221 22.08 17.73 -9.01
N LYS A 222 21.16 17.79 -9.99
CA LYS A 222 20.91 19.05 -10.73
C LYS A 222 20.30 20.16 -9.87
N LEU A 223 19.41 19.81 -8.93
CA LEU A 223 18.79 20.78 -8.04
C LEU A 223 19.77 21.33 -7.00
N GLN A 224 20.78 20.55 -6.60
CA GLN A 224 21.84 21.02 -5.70
C GLN A 224 22.84 21.96 -6.38
N ALA A 225 22.89 21.96 -7.71
CA ALA A 225 23.80 22.84 -8.50
C ALA A 225 23.18 24.21 -8.83
N LEU A 226 21.91 24.47 -8.38
CA LEU A 226 21.21 25.75 -8.46
C LEU A 226 21.30 26.51 -7.14
#